data_7ae6ed47ca1dcde264d4785acf1cea2e
#
_entry.id   7ae6ed47ca1dcde264d4785acf1cea2e
#
_cell.length_a   1.000
_cell.length_b   1.000
_cell.length_c   1.000
_cell.angle_alpha   90.00
_cell.angle_beta   90.00
_cell.angle_gamma   90.00
#
_symmetry.space_group_name_H-M   'P 1'
#
loop_
_entity.id
_entity.type
_entity.pdbx_description
1 polymer ?
#
loop_
_entity_poly.entity_id
_entity_poly.type
_entity_poly.pdbx_seq_one_letter_code
_entity_poly.pdbx_strand_id
1 'polypeptide(L)'
;SEQGHQVIITTGRPYRMADHIYKELGLESPMINFNGAITHIPNKKWSKELSMTLDKKYLLDMVERENDIQADFIAGEYRNKFYVTHTYHHTIDPALFGVSKISSKTKFEARKVTENPNAILFQTRAEDKYALAEEMRDYYHHELEINSWGGPLNILECAPKGVNKAFALNYLLETYGLDRKDLIAFGDEQNDTDMLAFAGTGYAMKNANPV
;
A
#
# COMPACT_ATOMS: atom_id res chain seq x y z
N SER A 1 -13.84 -18.29 -11.12
CA SER A 1 -13.32 -19.31 -12.06
C SER A 1 -14.40 -20.35 -12.35
N GLU A 2 -14.24 -21.10 -13.43
CA GLU A 2 -15.17 -22.19 -13.81
C GLU A 2 -15.28 -23.30 -12.73
N GLN A 3 -14.29 -23.40 -11.85
CA GLN A 3 -14.26 -24.35 -10.73
C GLN A 3 -14.78 -23.79 -9.41
N GLY A 4 -15.42 -22.62 -9.41
CA GLY A 4 -16.00 -22.01 -8.21
C GLY A 4 -15.02 -21.25 -7.32
N HIS A 5 -13.72 -21.18 -7.66
CA HIS A 5 -12.77 -20.39 -6.89
C HIS A 5 -12.95 -18.88 -7.13
N GLN A 6 -12.84 -18.09 -6.08
CA GLN A 6 -12.68 -16.64 -6.19
C GLN A 6 -11.20 -16.30 -6.29
N VAL A 7 -10.84 -15.48 -7.27
CA VAL A 7 -9.49 -14.94 -7.44
C VAL A 7 -9.47 -13.52 -6.90
N ILE A 8 -8.60 -13.25 -5.94
CA ILE A 8 -8.43 -11.95 -5.29
C ILE A 8 -7.05 -11.41 -5.62
N ILE A 9 -6.99 -10.22 -6.24
CA ILE A 9 -5.72 -9.50 -6.37
C ILE A 9 -5.46 -8.76 -5.07
N THR A 10 -4.28 -9.01 -4.49
CA THR A 10 -3.81 -8.38 -3.25
C THR A 10 -2.48 -7.68 -3.54
N THR A 11 -2.45 -6.35 -3.42
CA THR A 11 -1.29 -5.55 -3.83
C THR A 11 -1.08 -4.32 -2.94
N GLY A 12 0.17 -3.87 -2.80
CA GLY A 12 0.51 -2.56 -2.24
C GLY A 12 0.08 -1.40 -3.13
N ARG A 13 -0.10 -1.64 -4.43
CA ARG A 13 -0.44 -0.59 -5.40
C ARG A 13 -1.85 -0.04 -5.22
N PRO A 14 -2.09 1.26 -5.49
CA PRO A 14 -3.44 1.79 -5.65
C PRO A 14 -4.15 1.16 -6.86
N TYR A 15 -5.48 1.16 -6.86
CA TYR A 15 -6.27 0.57 -7.96
C TYR A 15 -5.86 1.12 -9.33
N ARG A 16 -5.62 2.43 -9.47
CA ARG A 16 -5.20 3.05 -10.74
C ARG A 16 -3.97 2.42 -11.40
N MET A 17 -3.12 1.73 -10.60
CA MET A 17 -1.92 1.05 -11.10
C MET A 17 -2.16 -0.43 -11.43
N ALA A 18 -3.25 -1.01 -10.97
CA ALA A 18 -3.54 -2.43 -11.10
C ALA A 18 -4.86 -2.70 -11.87
N ASP A 19 -5.57 -1.66 -12.27
CA ASP A 19 -6.89 -1.74 -12.92
C ASP A 19 -6.85 -2.49 -14.26
N HIS A 20 -5.76 -2.36 -15.01
CA HIS A 20 -5.57 -3.05 -16.27
C HIS A 20 -5.51 -4.57 -16.07
N ILE A 21 -4.78 -5.05 -15.06
CA ILE A 21 -4.69 -6.48 -14.74
C ILE A 21 -6.06 -7.01 -14.30
N TYR A 22 -6.75 -6.28 -13.43
CA TYR A 22 -8.07 -6.66 -12.94
C TYR A 22 -9.09 -6.81 -14.09
N LYS A 23 -9.05 -5.87 -15.05
CA LYS A 23 -9.91 -5.88 -16.25
C LYS A 23 -9.53 -6.99 -17.23
N GLU A 24 -8.22 -7.17 -17.49
CA GLU A 24 -7.71 -8.22 -18.39
C GLU A 24 -8.11 -9.62 -17.93
N LEU A 25 -8.05 -9.85 -16.61
CA LEU A 25 -8.48 -11.10 -16.01
C LEU A 25 -10.01 -11.25 -15.91
N GLY A 26 -10.79 -10.24 -16.28
CA GLY A 26 -12.24 -10.26 -16.21
C GLY A 26 -12.78 -10.49 -14.81
N LEU A 27 -12.10 -10.02 -13.78
CA LEU A 27 -12.49 -10.24 -12.39
C LEU A 27 -13.70 -9.40 -11.99
N GLU A 28 -14.54 -9.99 -11.14
CA GLU A 28 -15.67 -9.31 -10.48
C GLU A 28 -15.61 -9.43 -8.96
N SER A 29 -14.59 -10.12 -8.45
CA SER A 29 -14.31 -10.35 -7.05
C SER A 29 -13.77 -9.07 -6.37
N PRO A 30 -13.74 -9.01 -5.03
CA PRO A 30 -13.02 -7.95 -4.33
C PRO A 30 -11.55 -7.90 -4.73
N MET A 31 -10.99 -6.72 -4.60
CA MET A 31 -9.57 -6.43 -4.76
C MET A 31 -9.04 -5.75 -3.50
N ILE A 32 -7.83 -6.07 -3.11
CA ILE A 32 -7.12 -5.49 -1.97
C ILE A 32 -6.01 -4.60 -2.50
N ASN A 33 -6.03 -3.32 -2.11
CA ASN A 33 -5.04 -2.31 -2.47
C ASN A 33 -4.36 -1.73 -1.22
N PHE A 34 -3.25 -1.00 -1.40
CA PHE A 34 -2.49 -0.35 -0.32
C PHE A 34 -2.17 -1.33 0.83
N ASN A 35 -1.64 -2.52 0.47
CA ASN A 35 -1.26 -3.56 1.44
C ASN A 35 -2.36 -3.93 2.44
N GLY A 36 -3.63 -3.79 2.06
CA GLY A 36 -4.76 -4.12 2.93
C GLY A 36 -5.60 -2.93 3.37
N ALA A 37 -5.13 -1.69 3.14
CA ALA A 37 -5.87 -0.52 3.61
C ALA A 37 -7.17 -0.28 2.82
N ILE A 38 -7.31 -0.80 1.60
CA ILE A 38 -8.56 -0.75 0.84
C ILE A 38 -8.93 -2.15 0.37
N THR A 39 -10.15 -2.58 0.73
CA THR A 39 -10.78 -3.78 0.19
C THR A 39 -12.10 -3.37 -0.46
N HIS A 40 -12.23 -3.52 -1.77
CA HIS A 40 -13.37 -3.04 -2.53
C HIS A 40 -13.64 -3.92 -3.75
N ILE A 41 -14.83 -3.81 -4.32
CA ILE A 41 -15.09 -4.34 -5.67
C ILE A 41 -14.94 -3.18 -6.65
N PRO A 42 -13.95 -3.20 -7.56
CA PRO A 42 -13.72 -2.13 -8.51
C PRO A 42 -14.97 -1.80 -9.33
N ASN A 43 -15.25 -0.49 -9.48
CA ASN A 43 -16.37 0.05 -10.25
C ASN A 43 -17.79 -0.39 -9.79
N LYS A 44 -17.91 -1.01 -8.63
CA LYS A 44 -19.20 -1.41 -8.04
C LYS A 44 -19.33 -0.82 -6.65
N LYS A 45 -20.55 -0.44 -6.27
CA LYS A 45 -20.85 -0.17 -4.84
C LYS A 45 -20.96 -1.50 -4.12
N TRP A 46 -20.23 -1.62 -3.04
CA TRP A 46 -20.24 -2.82 -2.21
C TRP A 46 -20.37 -2.42 -0.74
N SER A 47 -21.41 -2.91 -0.09
CA SER A 47 -21.73 -2.54 1.30
C SER A 47 -20.70 -3.05 2.32
N LYS A 48 -19.81 -3.94 1.90
CA LYS A 48 -18.72 -4.49 2.70
C LYS A 48 -17.36 -3.91 2.30
N GLU A 49 -17.35 -2.77 1.62
CA GLU A 49 -16.09 -2.07 1.33
C GLU A 49 -15.41 -1.64 2.65
N LEU A 50 -14.11 -1.89 2.73
CA LEU A 50 -13.26 -1.46 3.82
C LEU A 50 -12.26 -0.42 3.32
N SER A 51 -12.12 0.68 4.06
CA SER A 51 -11.09 1.69 3.81
C SER A 51 -10.49 2.14 5.12
N MET A 52 -9.24 1.77 5.34
CA MET A 52 -8.44 2.18 6.49
C MET A 52 -7.58 3.38 6.11
N THR A 53 -7.40 4.31 7.04
CA THR A 53 -6.66 5.55 6.81
C THR A 53 -5.74 5.86 7.99
N LEU A 54 -4.64 6.54 7.70
CA LEU A 54 -3.76 7.14 8.69
C LEU A 54 -4.29 8.52 9.08
N ASP A 55 -4.12 8.93 10.33
CA ASP A 55 -4.35 10.34 10.67
C ASP A 55 -3.41 11.22 9.82
N LYS A 56 -3.99 12.21 9.15
CA LYS A 56 -3.23 13.16 8.31
C LYS A 56 -2.15 13.92 9.05
N LYS A 57 -2.22 13.97 10.39
CA LYS A 57 -1.16 14.58 11.23
C LYS A 57 0.21 13.96 10.94
N TYR A 58 0.27 12.64 10.65
CA TYR A 58 1.52 11.95 10.32
C TYR A 58 2.10 12.42 8.99
N LEU A 59 1.26 12.62 7.97
CA LEU A 59 1.72 13.16 6.70
C LEU A 59 2.26 14.58 6.87
N LEU A 60 1.57 15.42 7.63
CA LEU A 60 1.99 16.79 7.89
C LEU A 60 3.31 16.84 8.68
N ASP A 61 3.43 16.03 9.74
CA ASP A 61 4.64 15.93 10.54
C ASP A 61 5.83 15.42 9.72
N MET A 62 5.65 14.38 8.90
CA MET A 62 6.71 13.87 8.02
C MET A 62 7.19 14.93 7.03
N VAL A 63 6.28 15.75 6.50
CA VAL A 63 6.64 16.85 5.59
C VAL A 63 7.42 17.94 6.33
N GLU A 64 7.07 18.27 7.57
CA GLU A 64 7.83 19.21 8.40
C GLU A 64 9.24 18.67 8.73
N ARG A 65 9.36 17.36 8.87
CA ARG A 65 10.60 16.65 9.17
C ARG A 65 11.31 16.06 7.94
N GLU A 66 11.02 16.52 6.75
CA GLU A 66 11.56 15.95 5.51
C GLU A 66 13.10 15.88 5.47
N ASN A 67 13.79 16.83 6.12
CA ASN A 67 15.24 16.84 6.22
C ASN A 67 15.77 15.77 7.20
N ASP A 68 15.08 15.54 8.30
CA ASP A 68 15.47 14.55 9.31
C ASP A 68 15.39 13.14 8.73
N ILE A 69 14.32 12.84 7.99
CA ILE A 69 14.12 11.56 7.31
C ILE A 69 14.81 11.50 5.95
N GLN A 70 15.58 12.54 5.60
CA GLN A 70 16.34 12.66 4.35
C GLN A 70 15.49 12.39 3.10
N ALA A 71 14.23 12.84 3.10
CA ALA A 71 13.32 12.54 2.00
C ALA A 71 13.67 13.30 0.72
N ASP A 72 13.63 12.59 -0.42
CA ASP A 72 13.61 13.19 -1.76
C ASP A 72 12.21 13.68 -2.13
N PHE A 73 11.22 12.92 -1.73
CA PHE A 73 9.82 13.32 -1.77
C PHE A 73 9.02 12.62 -0.69
N ILE A 74 7.88 13.18 -0.33
CA ILE A 74 6.86 12.58 0.54
C ILE A 74 5.52 12.70 -0.18
N ALA A 75 4.74 11.63 -0.21
CA ALA A 75 3.44 11.60 -0.84
C ALA A 75 2.37 11.03 0.10
N GLY A 76 1.25 11.74 0.18
CA GLY A 76 0.01 11.18 0.73
C GLY A 76 -0.80 10.52 -0.38
N GLU A 77 -1.05 9.24 -0.23
CA GLU A 77 -1.81 8.41 -1.16
C GLU A 77 -3.23 8.22 -0.67
N TYR A 78 -4.18 8.49 -1.54
CA TYR A 78 -5.61 8.34 -1.31
C TYR A 78 -6.20 7.41 -2.36
N ARG A 79 -7.36 6.90 -2.14
CA ARG A 79 -8.02 5.96 -3.06
C ARG A 79 -7.88 6.33 -4.55
N ASN A 80 -8.18 7.59 -4.90
CA ASN A 80 -8.25 8.04 -6.30
C ASN A 80 -7.31 9.19 -6.63
N LYS A 81 -6.51 9.64 -5.68
CA LYS A 81 -5.61 10.79 -5.84
C LYS A 81 -4.37 10.63 -4.98
N PHE A 82 -3.39 11.46 -5.23
CA PHE A 82 -2.22 11.62 -4.37
C PHE A 82 -1.77 13.08 -4.36
N TYR A 83 -1.03 13.44 -3.31
CA TYR A 83 -0.30 14.69 -3.26
C TYR A 83 1.14 14.38 -2.92
N VAL A 84 2.08 15.00 -3.63
CA VAL A 84 3.52 14.76 -3.48
C VAL A 84 4.28 16.08 -3.35
N THR A 85 5.27 16.12 -2.45
CA THR A 85 6.21 17.23 -2.31
C THR A 85 7.17 17.28 -3.50
N HIS A 86 7.89 18.39 -3.69
CA HIS A 86 8.99 18.54 -4.67
C HIS A 86 8.66 18.19 -6.13
N THR A 87 7.45 18.51 -6.59
CA THR A 87 6.97 18.20 -7.94
C THR A 87 7.85 18.71 -9.10
N TYR A 88 8.81 19.57 -8.81
CA TYR A 88 9.74 20.17 -9.79
C TYR A 88 11.05 19.40 -9.94
N HIS A 89 11.31 18.40 -9.10
CA HIS A 89 12.51 17.60 -9.22
C HIS A 89 12.32 16.52 -10.28
N HIS A 90 13.27 16.44 -11.22
CA HIS A 90 13.35 15.34 -12.20
C HIS A 90 13.63 13.97 -11.56
N THR A 91 13.75 13.92 -10.24
CA THR A 91 14.05 12.72 -9.45
C THR A 91 12.83 11.87 -9.15
N ILE A 92 11.60 12.41 -9.32
CA ILE A 92 10.37 11.66 -9.04
C ILE A 92 9.92 10.96 -10.32
N ASP A 93 10.01 9.64 -10.34
CA ASP A 93 9.45 8.85 -11.42
C ASP A 93 7.91 8.85 -11.34
N PRO A 94 7.19 9.40 -12.32
CA PRO A 94 5.73 9.40 -12.32
C PRO A 94 5.12 8.00 -12.30
N ALA A 95 5.85 6.99 -12.77
CA ALA A 95 5.40 5.60 -12.76
C ALA A 95 5.17 5.06 -11.34
N LEU A 96 5.86 5.61 -10.32
CA LEU A 96 5.61 5.29 -8.90
C LEU A 96 4.17 5.59 -8.47
N PHE A 97 3.52 6.53 -9.16
CA PHE A 97 2.15 6.96 -8.89
C PHE A 97 1.16 6.50 -9.97
N GLY A 98 1.59 5.70 -10.93
CA GLY A 98 0.75 5.22 -12.02
C GLY A 98 0.26 6.34 -12.96
N VAL A 99 1.05 7.38 -13.14
CA VAL A 99 0.74 8.51 -14.03
C VAL A 99 1.87 8.73 -15.03
N SER A 100 1.56 9.38 -16.16
CA SER A 100 2.57 9.68 -17.18
C SER A 100 3.42 10.90 -16.83
N LYS A 101 2.92 11.76 -15.95
CA LYS A 101 3.63 12.95 -15.45
C LYS A 101 3.08 13.42 -14.11
N ILE A 102 3.95 13.96 -13.26
CA ILE A 102 3.57 14.71 -12.08
C ILE A 102 3.08 16.10 -12.51
N SER A 103 1.97 16.55 -11.99
CA SER A 103 1.35 17.82 -12.36
C SER A 103 1.21 18.76 -11.15
N SER A 104 0.97 20.03 -11.40
CA SER A 104 0.69 21.00 -10.33
C SER A 104 -0.56 20.65 -9.51
N LYS A 105 -1.48 19.84 -10.07
CA LYS A 105 -2.68 19.38 -9.35
C LYS A 105 -2.35 18.40 -8.24
N THR A 106 -1.28 17.61 -8.42
CA THR A 106 -0.80 16.63 -7.44
C THR A 106 0.26 17.19 -6.50
N LYS A 107 0.60 18.48 -6.63
CA LYS A 107 1.52 19.14 -5.71
C LYS A 107 0.95 19.16 -4.30
N PHE A 108 1.76 18.72 -3.34
CA PHE A 108 1.44 18.82 -1.93
C PHE A 108 1.29 20.30 -1.51
N GLU A 109 0.21 20.59 -0.83
CA GLU A 109 -0.04 21.82 -0.11
C GLU A 109 -0.82 21.46 1.16
N ALA A 110 -0.35 21.84 2.35
CA ALA A 110 -0.98 21.44 3.62
C ALA A 110 -2.50 21.74 3.64
N ARG A 111 -2.93 22.87 3.04
CA ARG A 111 -4.35 23.24 2.92
C ARG A 111 -5.20 22.27 2.08
N LYS A 112 -4.58 21.47 1.20
CA LYS A 112 -5.26 20.46 0.37
C LYS A 112 -5.46 19.14 1.10
N VAL A 113 -4.75 18.93 2.21
CA VAL A 113 -4.84 17.72 3.03
C VAL A 113 -6.06 17.84 3.96
N THR A 114 -7.24 17.68 3.40
CA THR A 114 -8.52 17.81 4.13
C THR A 114 -9.02 16.49 4.69
N GLU A 115 -8.49 15.37 4.22
CA GLU A 115 -8.87 14.01 4.61
C GLU A 115 -7.62 13.18 4.95
N ASN A 116 -7.86 12.06 5.60
CA ASN A 116 -6.84 11.10 5.99
C ASN A 116 -6.38 10.27 4.79
N PRO A 117 -5.04 10.08 4.54
CA PRO A 117 -4.54 9.22 3.47
C PRO A 117 -4.69 7.73 3.81
N ASN A 118 -4.72 6.88 2.79
CA ASN A 118 -4.68 5.42 2.95
C ASN A 118 -3.25 4.91 3.15
N ALA A 119 -2.26 5.61 2.60
CA ALA A 119 -0.84 5.35 2.79
C ALA A 119 -0.04 6.66 2.71
N ILE A 120 1.14 6.68 3.33
CA ILE A 120 2.15 7.72 3.10
C ILE A 120 3.37 7.03 2.51
N LEU A 121 3.82 7.54 1.38
CA LEU A 121 4.97 7.01 0.64
C LEU A 121 6.07 8.07 0.63
N PHE A 122 7.31 7.67 0.88
CA PHE A 122 8.44 8.56 0.70
C PHE A 122 9.69 7.83 0.21
N GLN A 123 10.48 8.54 -0.59
CA GLN A 123 11.81 8.09 -0.99
C GLN A 123 12.84 8.80 -0.13
N THR A 124 13.80 8.05 0.39
CA THR A 124 14.85 8.59 1.26
C THR A 124 16.23 8.43 0.64
N ARG A 125 17.15 9.33 1.02
CA ARG A 125 18.59 9.25 0.75
C ARG A 125 19.36 8.55 1.88
N ALA A 126 18.68 8.11 2.94
CA ALA A 126 19.32 7.38 4.02
C ALA A 126 20.08 6.16 3.47
N GLU A 127 21.28 5.94 3.95
CA GLU A 127 22.12 4.82 3.53
C GLU A 127 21.48 3.47 3.88
N ASP A 128 20.83 3.42 5.05
CA ASP A 128 20.08 2.25 5.53
C ASP A 128 18.60 2.62 5.76
N LYS A 129 17.76 2.29 4.77
CA LYS A 129 16.32 2.53 4.88
C LYS A 129 15.62 1.68 5.94
N TYR A 130 16.21 0.53 6.31
CA TYR A 130 15.62 -0.35 7.33
C TYR A 130 15.87 0.22 8.72
N ALA A 131 17.08 0.71 8.97
CA ALA A 131 17.39 1.41 10.22
C ALA A 131 16.51 2.67 10.38
N LEU A 132 16.34 3.45 9.32
CA LEU A 132 15.44 4.60 9.33
C LEU A 132 13.98 4.18 9.62
N ALA A 133 13.51 3.08 9.05
CA ALA A 133 12.15 2.60 9.29
C ALA A 133 11.94 2.23 10.77
N GLU A 134 12.93 1.61 11.43
CA GLU A 134 12.86 1.32 12.88
C GLU A 134 12.84 2.60 13.70
N GLU A 135 13.76 3.54 13.42
CA GLU A 135 13.79 4.83 14.10
C GLU A 135 12.46 5.58 14.00
N MET A 136 11.85 5.57 12.82
CA MET A 136 10.53 6.20 12.61
C MET A 136 9.41 5.46 13.34
N ARG A 137 9.43 4.11 13.41
CA ARG A 137 8.46 3.35 14.21
C ARG A 137 8.53 3.74 15.68
N ASP A 138 9.74 3.84 16.23
CA ASP A 138 9.95 4.28 17.61
C ASP A 138 9.46 5.72 17.82
N TYR A 139 9.81 6.63 16.90
CA TYR A 139 9.38 8.01 16.96
C TYR A 139 7.84 8.16 16.97
N TYR A 140 7.14 7.39 16.15
CA TYR A 140 5.66 7.37 16.13
C TYR A 140 5.05 6.38 17.12
N HIS A 141 5.81 5.92 18.12
CA HIS A 141 5.36 5.03 19.19
C HIS A 141 4.64 3.77 18.68
N HIS A 142 5.12 3.21 17.58
CA HIS A 142 4.54 2.05 16.90
C HIS A 142 3.05 2.23 16.54
N GLU A 143 2.61 3.46 16.27
CA GLU A 143 1.25 3.75 15.81
C GLU A 143 1.08 3.56 14.30
N LEU A 144 2.18 3.38 13.57
CA LEU A 144 2.23 3.15 12.12
C LEU A 144 2.94 1.84 11.82
N GLU A 145 2.48 1.16 10.78
CA GLU A 145 3.29 0.19 10.06
C GLU A 145 4.18 0.94 9.08
N ILE A 146 5.48 0.71 9.11
CA ILE A 146 6.45 1.34 8.21
C ILE A 146 7.24 0.23 7.53
N ASN A 147 7.01 0.04 6.24
CA ASN A 147 7.58 -1.04 5.47
C ASN A 147 8.42 -0.53 4.30
N SER A 148 9.47 -1.25 3.98
CA SER A 148 10.29 -0.97 2.80
C SER A 148 9.67 -1.60 1.56
N TRP A 149 9.70 -0.88 0.45
CA TRP A 149 9.51 -1.51 -0.85
C TRP A 149 10.72 -2.38 -1.18
N GLY A 150 10.46 -3.54 -1.77
CA GLY A 150 11.51 -4.41 -2.30
C GLY A 150 12.28 -3.74 -3.45
N GLY A 151 13.42 -4.36 -3.81
CA GLY A 151 14.25 -3.89 -4.91
C GLY A 151 15.16 -2.69 -4.57
N PRO A 152 15.74 -2.06 -5.61
CA PRO A 152 16.81 -1.07 -5.45
C PRO A 152 16.33 0.32 -5.00
N LEU A 153 15.03 0.56 -4.97
CA LEU A 153 14.48 1.86 -4.60
C LEU A 153 14.46 2.03 -3.08
N ASN A 154 14.96 3.17 -2.60
CA ASN A 154 14.92 3.53 -1.19
C ASN A 154 13.57 4.14 -0.83
N ILE A 155 12.50 3.35 -0.98
CA ILE A 155 11.13 3.78 -0.70
C ILE A 155 10.64 3.09 0.57
N LEU A 156 10.03 3.90 1.44
CA LEU A 156 9.31 3.47 2.62
C LEU A 156 7.84 3.84 2.47
N GLU A 157 6.97 2.96 2.96
CA GLU A 157 5.53 3.10 2.96
C GLU A 157 5.01 2.99 4.39
N CYS A 158 4.20 3.97 4.79
CA CYS A 158 3.50 3.95 6.07
C CYS A 158 2.04 3.56 5.84
N ALA A 159 1.59 2.58 6.61
CA ALA A 159 0.22 2.10 6.65
C ALA A 159 -0.37 2.25 8.06
N PRO A 160 -1.69 2.20 8.22
CA PRO A 160 -2.33 2.17 9.54
C PRO A 160 -1.87 0.94 10.35
N LYS A 161 -1.72 1.09 11.65
CA LYS A 161 -1.28 0.03 12.55
C LYS A 161 -2.10 -1.25 12.38
N GLY A 162 -1.41 -2.39 12.26
CA GLY A 162 -2.02 -3.71 12.11
C GLY A 162 -2.65 -3.96 10.74
N VAL A 163 -2.55 -3.01 9.80
CA VAL A 163 -3.07 -3.17 8.44
C VAL A 163 -2.00 -3.72 7.53
N ASN A 164 -2.21 -4.96 7.08
CA ASN A 164 -1.38 -5.67 6.11
C ASN A 164 -2.26 -6.55 5.22
N LYS A 165 -1.67 -7.28 4.29
CA LYS A 165 -2.41 -8.15 3.37
C LYS A 165 -3.18 -9.25 4.09
N ALA A 166 -2.64 -9.80 5.18
CA ALA A 166 -3.31 -10.82 5.99
C ALA A 166 -4.56 -10.27 6.69
N PHE A 167 -4.49 -9.03 7.23
CA PHE A 167 -5.63 -8.35 7.83
C PHE A 167 -6.80 -8.24 6.85
N ALA A 168 -6.54 -7.78 5.63
CA ALA A 168 -7.59 -7.61 4.63
C ALA A 168 -8.17 -8.95 4.14
N LEU A 169 -7.34 -9.99 4.04
CA LEU A 169 -7.80 -11.34 3.71
C LEU A 169 -8.64 -11.95 4.83
N ASN A 170 -8.26 -11.75 6.10
CA ASN A 170 -9.09 -12.16 7.22
C ASN A 170 -10.48 -11.49 7.18
N TYR A 171 -10.51 -10.18 6.92
CA TYR A 171 -11.76 -9.47 6.73
C TYR A 171 -12.63 -10.05 5.61
N LEU A 172 -12.03 -10.46 4.49
CA LEU A 172 -12.76 -11.10 3.39
C LEU A 172 -13.27 -12.48 3.77
N LEU A 173 -12.46 -13.31 4.44
CA LEU A 173 -12.90 -14.62 4.91
C LEU A 173 -14.11 -14.49 5.83
N GLU A 174 -14.07 -13.59 6.81
CA GLU A 174 -15.19 -13.31 7.70
C GLU A 174 -16.43 -12.82 6.92
N THR A 175 -16.22 -11.93 5.94
CA THR A 175 -17.30 -11.38 5.10
C THR A 175 -18.01 -12.45 4.29
N TYR A 176 -17.27 -13.47 3.83
CA TYR A 176 -17.82 -14.57 3.02
C TYR A 176 -18.16 -15.83 3.83
N GLY A 177 -17.92 -15.83 5.15
CA GLY A 177 -18.16 -17.00 5.99
C GLY A 177 -17.24 -18.17 5.63
N LEU A 178 -16.01 -17.90 5.24
CA LEU A 178 -14.99 -18.86 4.86
C LEU A 178 -13.97 -19.03 5.98
N ASP A 179 -13.38 -20.21 6.06
CA ASP A 179 -12.29 -20.49 6.99
C ASP A 179 -10.93 -20.22 6.35
N ARG A 180 -9.93 -19.94 7.19
CA ARG A 180 -8.54 -19.78 6.78
C ARG A 180 -8.01 -20.97 5.94
N LYS A 181 -8.45 -22.21 6.23
CA LYS A 181 -8.08 -23.41 5.48
C LYS A 181 -8.52 -23.39 4.01
N ASP A 182 -9.52 -22.55 3.68
CA ASP A 182 -10.05 -22.39 2.32
C ASP A 182 -9.27 -21.34 1.51
N LEU A 183 -8.30 -20.65 2.15
CA LEU A 183 -7.46 -19.64 1.52
C LEU A 183 -6.16 -20.26 1.00
N ILE A 184 -5.91 -20.05 -0.30
CA ILE A 184 -4.63 -20.31 -0.94
C ILE A 184 -4.05 -18.96 -1.35
N ALA A 185 -2.80 -18.69 -0.95
CA ALA A 185 -2.12 -17.44 -1.26
C ALA A 185 -0.81 -17.68 -2.02
N PHE A 186 -0.48 -16.77 -2.94
CA PHE A 186 0.78 -16.74 -3.68
C PHE A 186 1.42 -15.37 -3.49
N GLY A 187 2.73 -15.33 -3.22
CA GLY A 187 3.46 -14.09 -3.01
C GLY A 187 4.94 -14.22 -3.33
N ASP A 188 5.61 -13.09 -3.55
CA ASP A 188 7.03 -13.05 -3.95
C ASP A 188 7.85 -11.98 -3.21
N GLU A 189 7.23 -11.08 -2.47
CA GLU A 189 7.88 -9.98 -1.78
C GLU A 189 7.70 -10.05 -0.24
N GLN A 190 8.52 -9.28 0.46
CA GLN A 190 8.48 -9.22 1.93
C GLN A 190 7.10 -8.86 2.49
N ASN A 191 6.36 -7.98 1.84
CA ASN A 191 5.01 -7.60 2.24
C ASN A 191 3.95 -8.70 2.04
N ASP A 192 4.35 -9.85 1.47
CA ASP A 192 3.50 -11.04 1.34
C ASP A 192 3.68 -12.03 2.51
N THR A 193 4.72 -11.87 3.31
CA THR A 193 5.09 -12.84 4.36
C THR A 193 3.93 -13.14 5.30
N ASP A 194 3.29 -12.10 5.84
CA ASP A 194 2.15 -12.27 6.75
C ASP A 194 0.97 -12.94 6.05
N MET A 195 0.71 -12.61 4.79
CA MET A 195 -0.33 -13.22 3.97
C MET A 195 -0.08 -14.70 3.75
N LEU A 196 1.15 -15.06 3.37
CA LEU A 196 1.53 -16.47 3.15
C LEU A 196 1.46 -17.29 4.43
N ALA A 197 1.94 -16.74 5.55
CA ALA A 197 1.85 -17.36 6.87
C ALA A 197 0.41 -17.49 7.38
N PHE A 198 -0.44 -16.51 7.04
CA PHE A 198 -1.85 -16.51 7.43
C PHE A 198 -2.67 -17.52 6.64
N ALA A 199 -2.42 -17.72 5.35
CA ALA A 199 -3.21 -18.59 4.48
C ALA A 199 -3.23 -20.05 4.97
N GLY A 200 -4.30 -20.78 4.66
CA GLY A 200 -4.35 -22.23 4.87
C GLY A 200 -3.27 -22.95 4.07
N THR A 201 -2.98 -22.42 2.88
CA THR A 201 -1.84 -22.84 2.05
C THR A 201 -1.20 -21.60 1.41
N GLY A 202 0.04 -21.29 1.81
CA GLY A 202 0.83 -20.21 1.24
C GLY A 202 1.93 -20.73 0.33
N TYR A 203 2.09 -20.15 -0.84
CA TYR A 203 3.15 -20.49 -1.80
C TYR A 203 4.04 -19.28 -2.05
N ALA A 204 5.30 -19.35 -1.66
CA ALA A 204 6.32 -18.43 -2.13
C ALA A 204 6.66 -18.77 -3.59
N MET A 205 6.67 -17.75 -4.45
CA MET A 205 7.03 -17.91 -5.85
C MET A 205 8.51 -18.28 -5.99
N LYS A 206 8.88 -18.98 -7.05
CA LYS A 206 10.28 -19.41 -7.28
C LYS A 206 11.27 -18.24 -7.33
N ASN A 207 10.80 -17.08 -7.78
CA ASN A 207 11.54 -15.82 -7.85
C ASN A 207 11.34 -14.93 -6.61
N ALA A 208 10.74 -15.47 -5.54
CA ALA A 208 10.51 -14.70 -4.32
C ALA A 208 11.83 -14.18 -3.73
N ASN A 209 11.75 -12.99 -3.16
CA ASN A 209 12.87 -12.40 -2.45
C ASN A 209 13.21 -13.29 -1.23
N PRO A 210 14.47 -13.78 -1.09
CA PRO A 210 14.85 -14.52 0.09
C PRO A 210 14.83 -13.58 1.31
N VAL A 211 13.92 -13.83 2.23
CA VAL A 211 13.78 -13.11 3.51
C VAL A 211 14.28 -14.02 4.62
#